data_166128171c1f4e9a6473df4b8802f613
#
_entry.id   166128171c1f4e9a6473df4b8802f613
#
_cell.length_a   1.000
_cell.length_b   1.000
_cell.length_c   1.000
_cell.angle_alpha   90.00
_cell.angle_beta   90.00
_cell.angle_gamma   90.00
#
_symmetry.space_group_name_H-M   'P 1'
#
loop_
_entity.id
_entity.type
_entity.pdbx_description
1 polymer ?
#
loop_
_entity_poly.entity_id
_entity_poly.type
_entity_poly.pdbx_seq_one_letter_code
_entity_poly.pdbx_strand_id
1 'polypeptide(L)'
;LRCLVGSEMCIRDRLNIVLVEPQIPQNTGNIARTCAATGARLHLVGPMGFAIEDKKLKRAGLDYWHLLDITLYGGLDEFFARNSGPFFYFSTKARRRYCDVAYPDGAYLVFGREDAGLPEALLYANEETCVRLPMRQAARSLNLSNSVAVGVYEALRQHGFPDLLCEGRLRNYDWGKMV
;
A
#
# COMPACT_ATOMS: atom_id res chain seq x y z
N LEU A 1 26.19 3.77 -26.20
CA LEU A 1 25.80 5.18 -26.19
C LEU A 1 24.68 5.41 -25.19
N ARG A 2 25.02 6.01 -24.04
CA ARG A 2 24.29 7.00 -23.30
C ARG A 2 22.76 6.92 -23.33
N CYS A 3 22.16 6.47 -22.27
CA CYS A 3 20.96 7.13 -21.80
C CYS A 3 21.30 7.85 -20.48
N LEU A 4 21.70 9.08 -20.62
CA LEU A 4 21.56 10.13 -19.63
C LEU A 4 20.35 10.92 -20.06
N VAL A 5 19.27 10.80 -19.35
CA VAL A 5 18.29 11.86 -19.05
C VAL A 5 17.37 11.27 -17.99
N GLY A 6 17.07 12.05 -16.96
CA GLY A 6 16.36 11.64 -15.77
C GLY A 6 15.24 10.66 -16.04
N SER A 7 15.22 9.56 -15.29
CA SER A 7 14.16 8.58 -15.37
C SER A 7 12.85 9.28 -14.99
N GLU A 8 12.09 9.69 -16.00
CA GLU A 8 10.66 9.69 -15.84
C GLU A 8 10.32 8.25 -15.48
N MET A 9 10.17 7.99 -14.20
CA MET A 9 9.70 6.71 -13.68
C MET A 9 8.38 6.44 -14.38
N CYS A 10 8.39 5.48 -15.31
CA CYS A 10 7.21 5.13 -16.10
C CYS A 10 6.05 4.97 -15.14
N ILE A 11 5.02 5.79 -15.32
CA ILE A 11 3.80 5.85 -14.49
C ILE A 11 3.14 4.47 -14.31
N ARG A 12 3.48 3.50 -15.15
CA ARG A 12 2.96 2.12 -15.14
C ARG A 12 3.61 1.20 -14.10
N ASP A 13 4.80 1.52 -13.63
CA ASP A 13 5.59 0.59 -12.80
C ASP A 13 5.42 0.82 -11.30
N ARG A 14 4.57 1.77 -10.89
CA ARG A 14 4.32 2.08 -9.48
C ARG A 14 3.33 1.11 -8.86
N LEU A 15 3.66 0.64 -7.67
CA LEU A 15 2.74 -0.11 -6.83
C LEU A 15 1.52 0.76 -6.48
N ASN A 16 0.33 0.15 -6.50
CA ASN A 16 -0.94 0.83 -6.22
C ASN A 16 -1.54 0.29 -4.92
N ILE A 17 -1.77 1.15 -3.95
CA ILE A 17 -2.39 0.82 -2.68
C ILE A 17 -3.85 1.25 -2.73
N VAL A 18 -4.77 0.31 -2.51
CA VAL A 18 -6.21 0.56 -2.57
C VAL A 18 -6.83 0.35 -1.20
N LEU A 19 -7.45 1.39 -0.66
CA LEU A 19 -8.22 1.31 0.58
C LEU A 19 -9.70 1.40 0.25
N VAL A 20 -10.42 0.31 0.53
CA VAL A 20 -11.87 0.23 0.31
C VAL A 20 -12.59 0.63 1.59
N GLU A 21 -13.35 1.71 1.52
CA GLU A 21 -14.15 2.27 2.61
C GLU A 21 -13.38 2.45 3.94
N PRO A 22 -12.19 3.08 3.95
CA PRO A 22 -11.43 3.26 5.17
C PRO A 22 -12.22 4.08 6.20
N GLN A 23 -12.16 3.67 7.48
CA GLN A 23 -12.96 4.27 8.55
C GLN A 23 -12.12 5.11 9.52
N ILE A 24 -10.83 4.84 9.64
CA ILE A 24 -9.96 5.46 10.64
C ILE A 24 -8.95 6.39 9.97
N PRO A 25 -9.10 7.74 10.12
CA PRO A 25 -8.23 8.70 9.45
C PRO A 25 -6.75 8.57 9.81
N GLN A 26 -6.41 8.13 11.03
CA GLN A 26 -5.02 7.91 11.45
C GLN A 26 -4.36 6.77 10.64
N ASN A 27 -5.10 5.67 10.36
CA ASN A 27 -4.58 4.58 9.53
C ASN A 27 -4.29 5.08 8.12
N THR A 28 -5.24 5.81 7.52
CA THR A 28 -5.08 6.38 6.18
C THR A 28 -3.90 7.36 6.12
N GLY A 29 -3.70 8.19 7.16
CA GLY A 29 -2.55 9.09 7.26
C GLY A 29 -1.20 8.34 7.35
N ASN A 30 -1.13 7.26 8.13
CA ASN A 30 0.07 6.42 8.20
C ASN A 30 0.34 5.70 6.86
N ILE A 31 -0.72 5.24 6.17
CA ILE A 31 -0.61 4.62 4.85
C ILE A 31 -0.13 5.63 3.81
N ALA A 32 -0.67 6.85 3.84
CA ALA A 32 -0.20 7.95 3.01
C ALA A 32 1.31 8.20 3.18
N ARG A 33 1.82 8.17 4.42
CA ARG A 33 3.26 8.26 4.69
C ARG A 33 4.04 7.09 4.08
N THR A 34 3.52 5.86 4.17
CA THR A 34 4.13 4.70 3.51
C THR A 34 4.18 4.89 2.00
N CYS A 35 3.10 5.36 1.37
CA CYS A 35 3.06 5.66 -0.06
C CYS A 35 4.08 6.74 -0.44
N ALA A 36 4.17 7.83 0.34
CA ALA A 36 5.18 8.88 0.10
C ALA A 36 6.62 8.37 0.20
N ALA A 37 6.89 7.48 1.17
CA ALA A 37 8.22 6.91 1.38
C ALA A 37 8.63 5.90 0.30
N THR A 38 7.66 5.29 -0.38
CA THR A 38 7.89 4.20 -1.34
C THR A 38 7.58 4.57 -2.79
N GLY A 39 7.01 5.76 -3.02
CA GLY A 39 6.55 6.18 -4.34
C GLY A 39 5.27 5.49 -4.81
N ALA A 40 4.61 4.68 -3.97
CA ALA A 40 3.36 4.02 -4.31
C ALA A 40 2.21 5.02 -4.47
N ARG A 41 1.24 4.70 -5.34
CA ARG A 41 -0.01 5.44 -5.47
C ARG A 41 -1.02 5.04 -4.42
N LEU A 42 -1.85 5.97 -4.01
CA LEU A 42 -2.91 5.73 -3.04
C LEU A 42 -4.29 5.94 -3.70
N HIS A 43 -5.09 4.89 -3.72
CA HIS A 43 -6.47 4.90 -4.18
C HIS A 43 -7.39 4.78 -2.98
N LEU A 44 -8.26 5.77 -2.78
CA LEU A 44 -9.28 5.79 -1.73
C LEU A 44 -10.65 5.56 -2.35
N VAL A 45 -11.25 4.43 -2.01
CA VAL A 45 -12.56 4.00 -2.53
C VAL A 45 -13.60 4.22 -1.42
N GLY A 46 -14.57 5.09 -1.68
CA GLY A 46 -15.62 5.45 -0.73
C GLY A 46 -16.75 4.42 -0.63
N PRO A 47 -17.71 4.69 0.30
CA PRO A 47 -17.75 5.83 1.21
C PRO A 47 -16.70 5.71 2.33
N MET A 48 -16.05 6.81 2.68
CA MET A 48 -15.08 6.86 3.79
C MET A 48 -15.76 7.27 5.10
N GLY A 49 -15.28 6.77 6.23
CA GLY A 49 -15.77 7.14 7.56
C GLY A 49 -15.33 8.54 8.05
N PHE A 50 -14.63 9.30 7.22
CA PHE A 50 -14.08 10.63 7.54
C PHE A 50 -13.96 11.50 6.28
N ALA A 51 -13.85 12.82 6.48
CA ALA A 51 -13.54 13.76 5.41
C ALA A 51 -12.03 13.89 5.19
N ILE A 52 -11.60 14.11 3.95
CA ILE A 52 -10.17 14.26 3.60
C ILE A 52 -9.55 15.49 4.28
N GLU A 53 -10.34 16.52 4.56
CA GLU A 53 -9.95 17.71 5.30
C GLU A 53 -9.77 17.47 6.80
N ASP A 54 -10.03 16.26 7.30
CA ASP A 54 -9.92 15.93 8.73
C ASP A 54 -8.50 16.27 9.24
N LYS A 55 -8.47 17.05 10.33
CA LYS A 55 -7.21 17.48 10.98
C LYS A 55 -6.36 16.29 11.43
N LYS A 56 -6.98 15.14 11.75
CA LYS A 56 -6.28 13.92 12.15
C LYS A 56 -5.57 13.26 10.96
N LEU A 57 -6.20 13.25 9.80
CA LEU A 57 -5.60 12.79 8.56
C LEU A 57 -4.40 13.68 8.20
N LYS A 58 -4.58 14.98 8.23
CA LYS A 58 -3.51 15.95 7.97
C LYS A 58 -2.34 15.82 8.96
N ARG A 59 -2.59 15.69 10.27
CA ARG A 59 -1.54 15.52 11.28
C ARG A 59 -0.73 14.24 11.11
N ALA A 60 -1.33 13.16 10.63
CA ALA A 60 -0.63 11.89 10.42
C ALA A 60 0.29 11.89 9.18
N GLY A 61 0.00 12.72 8.16
CA GLY A 61 0.71 12.69 6.88
C GLY A 61 1.11 14.05 6.30
N LEU A 62 1.01 15.15 7.06
CA LEU A 62 1.07 16.53 6.56
C LEU A 62 2.32 16.92 5.78
N ASP A 63 3.50 16.48 6.22
CA ASP A 63 4.77 16.90 5.64
C ASP A 63 5.02 16.26 4.26
N TYR A 64 4.29 15.17 3.94
CA TYR A 64 4.49 14.35 2.73
C TYR A 64 3.34 14.46 1.73
N TRP A 65 2.27 15.23 2.04
CA TRP A 65 1.06 15.28 1.22
C TRP A 65 1.32 15.74 -0.22
N HIS A 66 2.29 16.62 -0.41
CA HIS A 66 2.70 17.11 -1.73
C HIS A 66 3.48 16.08 -2.57
N LEU A 67 3.91 14.97 -1.96
CA LEU A 67 4.60 13.85 -2.63
C LEU A 67 3.64 12.72 -3.01
N LEU A 68 2.36 12.83 -2.64
CA LEU A 68 1.40 11.76 -2.80
C LEU A 68 0.64 11.87 -4.12
N ASP A 69 0.54 10.73 -4.79
CA ASP A 69 -0.37 10.52 -5.90
C ASP A 69 -1.63 9.83 -5.35
N ILE A 70 -2.69 10.62 -5.10
CA ILE A 70 -3.94 10.14 -4.48
C ILE A 70 -5.07 10.28 -5.48
N THR A 71 -5.82 9.19 -5.68
CA THR A 71 -7.05 9.18 -6.48
C THR A 71 -8.24 8.76 -5.61
N LEU A 72 -9.35 9.46 -5.77
CA LEU A 72 -10.60 9.21 -5.05
C LEU A 72 -11.63 8.58 -5.98
N TYR A 73 -12.42 7.66 -5.43
CA TYR A 73 -13.50 6.97 -6.12
C TYR A 73 -14.74 6.93 -5.23
N GLY A 74 -15.92 7.08 -5.84
CA GLY A 74 -17.19 7.02 -5.13
C GLY A 74 -17.55 5.62 -4.63
N GLY A 75 -17.00 4.57 -5.27
CA GLY A 75 -17.21 3.18 -4.89
C GLY A 75 -16.38 2.20 -5.71
N LEU A 76 -16.51 0.90 -5.39
CA LEU A 76 -15.76 -0.17 -6.08
C LEU A 76 -16.06 -0.23 -7.58
N ASP A 77 -17.30 0.01 -7.99
CA ASP A 77 -17.68 -0.04 -9.41
C ASP A 77 -16.91 1.01 -10.22
N GLU A 78 -16.82 2.24 -9.70
CA GLU A 78 -16.03 3.30 -10.32
C GLU A 78 -14.54 2.96 -10.34
N PHE A 79 -14.05 2.40 -9.23
CA PHE A 79 -12.65 1.99 -9.14
C PHE A 79 -12.29 0.97 -10.23
N PHE A 80 -13.06 -0.12 -10.34
CA PHE A 80 -12.80 -1.17 -11.33
C PHE A 80 -13.08 -0.73 -12.78
N ALA A 81 -14.01 0.21 -12.99
CA ALA A 81 -14.23 0.78 -14.31
C ALA A 81 -13.05 1.62 -14.83
N ARG A 82 -12.28 2.23 -13.92
CA ARG A 82 -11.16 3.15 -14.24
C ARG A 82 -9.79 2.50 -14.15
N ASN A 83 -9.67 1.33 -13.54
CA ASN A 83 -8.40 0.66 -13.30
C ASN A 83 -8.45 -0.79 -13.78
N SER A 84 -7.41 -1.20 -14.48
CA SER A 84 -7.21 -2.58 -14.93
C SER A 84 -5.80 -2.99 -14.54
N GLY A 85 -5.65 -4.17 -13.95
CA GLY A 85 -4.33 -4.65 -13.58
C GLY A 85 -4.39 -5.87 -12.65
N PRO A 86 -3.24 -6.35 -12.22
CA PRO A 86 -3.18 -7.45 -11.28
C PRO A 86 -3.58 -6.97 -9.88
N PHE A 87 -4.78 -7.36 -9.44
CA PHE A 87 -5.30 -7.03 -8.12
C PHE A 87 -4.98 -8.16 -7.13
N PHE A 88 -4.42 -7.81 -5.96
CA PHE A 88 -4.20 -8.71 -4.84
C PHE A 88 -5.02 -8.25 -3.64
N TYR A 89 -5.90 -9.11 -3.16
CA TYR A 89 -6.86 -8.79 -2.10
C TYR A 89 -6.37 -9.28 -0.74
N PHE A 90 -5.99 -8.37 0.14
CA PHE A 90 -5.52 -8.69 1.47
C PHE A 90 -6.68 -8.94 2.42
N SER A 91 -6.77 -10.17 2.92
CA SER A 91 -7.85 -10.59 3.83
C SER A 91 -7.39 -11.66 4.80
N THR A 92 -7.89 -11.61 6.04
CA THR A 92 -7.70 -12.68 7.02
C THR A 92 -8.41 -13.99 6.63
N LYS A 93 -9.33 -13.93 5.66
CA LYS A 93 -10.09 -15.07 5.13
C LYS A 93 -9.36 -15.80 3.98
N ALA A 94 -8.31 -15.22 3.42
CA ALA A 94 -7.56 -15.82 2.32
C ALA A 94 -6.78 -17.06 2.76
N ARG A 95 -6.52 -17.96 1.81
CA ARG A 95 -5.80 -19.22 2.01
C ARG A 95 -4.32 -19.13 1.72
N ARG A 96 -3.92 -18.29 0.76
CA ARG A 96 -2.52 -18.09 0.37
C ARG A 96 -1.84 -17.09 1.30
N ARG A 97 -0.58 -17.31 1.61
CA ARG A 97 0.23 -16.31 2.30
C ARG A 97 0.64 -15.19 1.32
N TYR A 98 0.73 -13.98 1.81
CA TYR A 98 1.12 -12.80 1.04
C TYR A 98 2.51 -12.92 0.37
N CYS A 99 3.40 -13.72 0.94
CA CYS A 99 4.75 -13.96 0.45
C CYS A 99 4.87 -15.15 -0.53
N ASP A 100 3.78 -15.88 -0.78
CA ASP A 100 3.76 -17.03 -1.70
C ASP A 100 3.28 -16.67 -3.12
N VAL A 101 3.05 -15.39 -3.37
CA VAL A 101 2.61 -14.87 -4.67
C VAL A 101 3.65 -13.93 -5.24
N ALA A 102 3.73 -13.82 -6.56
CA ALA A 102 4.54 -12.81 -7.23
C ALA A 102 3.69 -11.56 -7.48
N TYR A 103 4.19 -10.41 -7.08
CA TYR A 103 3.55 -9.12 -7.34
C TYR A 103 4.21 -8.50 -8.58
N PRO A 104 3.54 -8.45 -9.73
CA PRO A 104 4.11 -7.82 -10.92
C PRO A 104 4.15 -6.29 -10.77
N ASP A 105 4.92 -5.64 -11.63
CA ASP A 105 4.94 -4.18 -11.72
C ASP A 105 3.54 -3.63 -11.92
N GLY A 106 3.23 -2.52 -11.26
CA GLY A 106 1.91 -1.91 -11.29
C GLY A 106 0.82 -2.68 -10.53
N ALA A 107 1.19 -3.68 -9.71
CA ALA A 107 0.21 -4.43 -8.91
C ALA A 107 -0.62 -3.51 -7.99
N TYR A 108 -1.90 -3.87 -7.84
CA TYR A 108 -2.83 -3.24 -6.91
C TYR A 108 -2.94 -4.09 -5.65
N LEU A 109 -2.55 -3.55 -4.50
CA LEU A 109 -2.72 -4.17 -3.19
C LEU A 109 -4.00 -3.61 -2.56
N VAL A 110 -5.05 -4.42 -2.50
CA VAL A 110 -6.40 -4.02 -2.10
C VAL A 110 -6.68 -4.43 -0.67
N PHE A 111 -7.00 -3.44 0.17
CA PHE A 111 -7.31 -3.61 1.58
C PHE A 111 -8.72 -3.09 1.88
N GLY A 112 -9.43 -3.79 2.75
CA GLY A 112 -10.79 -3.42 3.15
C GLY A 112 -10.84 -2.59 4.43
N ARG A 113 -12.04 -2.35 4.90
CA ARG A 113 -12.38 -1.65 6.14
C ARG A 113 -11.71 -2.30 7.35
N GLU A 114 -11.40 -1.49 8.33
CA GLU A 114 -10.76 -1.96 9.58
C GLU A 114 -11.65 -2.92 10.38
N ASP A 115 -12.96 -2.74 10.35
CA ASP A 115 -13.95 -3.52 11.10
C ASP A 115 -14.53 -4.70 10.33
N ALA A 116 -14.72 -4.58 9.00
CA ALA A 116 -15.43 -5.55 8.17
C ALA A 116 -14.54 -6.25 7.13
N GLY A 117 -13.38 -5.67 6.77
CA GLY A 117 -12.53 -6.15 5.68
C GLY A 117 -13.12 -5.86 4.30
N LEU A 118 -12.75 -6.68 3.32
CA LEU A 118 -13.29 -6.63 1.95
C LEU A 118 -14.60 -7.41 1.85
N PRO A 119 -15.51 -7.02 0.93
CA PRO A 119 -16.74 -7.77 0.65
C PRO A 119 -16.46 -9.24 0.31
N GLU A 120 -17.19 -10.17 0.91
CA GLU A 120 -16.96 -11.61 0.68
C GLU A 120 -17.19 -12.05 -0.75
N ALA A 121 -18.17 -11.44 -1.43
CA ALA A 121 -18.42 -11.72 -2.85
C ALA A 121 -17.21 -11.36 -3.72
N LEU A 122 -16.52 -10.22 -3.41
CA LEU A 122 -15.31 -9.83 -4.10
C LEU A 122 -14.17 -10.84 -3.87
N LEU A 123 -13.99 -11.28 -2.61
CA LEU A 123 -12.99 -12.30 -2.28
C LEU A 123 -13.27 -13.64 -2.95
N TYR A 124 -14.53 -14.08 -2.93
CA TYR A 124 -14.96 -15.34 -3.55
C TYR A 124 -14.71 -15.35 -5.05
N ALA A 125 -15.01 -14.26 -5.73
CA ALA A 125 -14.78 -14.14 -7.17
C ALA A 125 -13.28 -14.07 -7.56
N ASN A 126 -12.38 -13.81 -6.60
CA ASN A 126 -10.96 -13.59 -6.84
C ASN A 126 -10.07 -14.46 -5.93
N GLU A 127 -10.48 -15.68 -5.58
CA GLU A 127 -9.80 -16.55 -4.62
C GLU A 127 -8.29 -16.68 -4.90
N GLU A 128 -7.91 -16.81 -6.18
CA GLU A 128 -6.53 -17.03 -6.61
C GLU A 128 -5.57 -15.86 -6.29
N THR A 129 -6.09 -14.67 -6.18
CA THR A 129 -5.32 -13.46 -5.86
C THR A 129 -5.60 -12.91 -4.46
N CYS A 130 -6.39 -13.65 -3.65
CA CYS A 130 -6.56 -13.36 -2.25
C CYS A 130 -5.35 -13.83 -1.45
N VAL A 131 -4.81 -12.96 -0.62
CA VAL A 131 -3.63 -13.20 0.20
C VAL A 131 -3.83 -12.79 1.65
N ARG A 132 -3.14 -13.45 2.57
CA ARG A 132 -3.19 -13.15 4.00
C ARG A 132 -1.83 -12.94 4.61
N LEU A 133 -1.78 -12.09 5.62
CA LEU A 133 -0.67 -12.04 6.56
C LEU A 133 -0.87 -13.15 7.61
N PRO A 134 0.09 -14.06 7.82
CA PRO A 134 -0.01 -15.07 8.86
C PRO A 134 -0.07 -14.43 10.24
N MET A 135 -0.98 -14.93 11.08
CA MET A 135 -1.17 -14.44 12.45
C MET A 135 -1.44 -15.62 13.39
N ARG A 136 -1.22 -15.41 14.69
CA ARG A 136 -1.62 -16.37 15.73
C ARG A 136 -3.14 -16.53 15.72
N GLN A 137 -3.63 -17.73 16.04
CA GLN A 137 -5.06 -18.06 16.01
C GLN A 137 -5.91 -17.14 16.92
N ALA A 138 -5.35 -16.68 18.03
CA ALA A 138 -6.04 -15.77 18.96
C ALA A 138 -6.13 -14.32 18.46
N ALA A 139 -5.36 -13.93 17.42
CA ALA A 139 -5.38 -12.61 16.85
C ALA A 139 -6.47 -12.51 15.76
N ARG A 140 -7.34 -11.50 15.87
CA ARG A 140 -8.43 -11.27 14.90
C ARG A 140 -7.93 -10.63 13.61
N SER A 141 -7.12 -9.59 13.74
CA SER A 141 -6.55 -8.81 12.63
C SER A 141 -5.31 -8.07 13.08
N LEU A 142 -4.49 -7.68 12.12
CA LEU A 142 -3.43 -6.70 12.28
C LEU A 142 -3.99 -5.30 11.97
N ASN A 143 -3.44 -4.26 12.58
CA ASN A 143 -3.78 -2.89 12.23
C ASN A 143 -3.63 -2.66 10.72
N LEU A 144 -4.56 -1.91 10.10
CA LEU A 144 -4.60 -1.72 8.66
C LEU A 144 -3.31 -1.09 8.12
N SER A 145 -2.80 -0.05 8.75
CA SER A 145 -1.57 0.62 8.27
C SER A 145 -0.35 -0.29 8.37
N ASN A 146 -0.28 -1.15 9.39
CA ASN A 146 0.77 -2.15 9.50
C ASN A 146 0.64 -3.22 8.41
N SER A 147 -0.58 -3.69 8.13
CA SER A 147 -0.84 -4.67 7.07
C SER A 147 -0.41 -4.13 5.70
N VAL A 148 -0.75 -2.87 5.41
CA VAL A 148 -0.34 -2.19 4.18
C VAL A 148 1.18 -2.10 4.09
N ALA A 149 1.85 -1.65 5.15
CA ALA A 149 3.32 -1.53 5.14
C ALA A 149 3.99 -2.88 4.87
N VAL A 150 3.54 -3.96 5.52
CA VAL A 150 4.08 -5.32 5.28
C VAL A 150 3.86 -5.75 3.83
N GLY A 151 2.65 -5.56 3.27
CA GLY A 151 2.36 -5.93 1.88
C GLY A 151 3.19 -5.14 0.87
N VAL A 152 3.31 -3.82 1.08
CA VAL A 152 4.10 -2.92 0.23
C VAL A 152 5.58 -3.33 0.22
N TYR A 153 6.18 -3.51 1.39
CA TYR A 153 7.60 -3.86 1.48
C TYR A 153 7.91 -5.27 0.98
N GLU A 154 6.96 -6.21 1.07
CA GLU A 154 7.13 -7.51 0.42
C GLU A 154 7.11 -7.39 -1.10
N ALA A 155 6.16 -6.65 -1.68
CA ALA A 155 6.13 -6.43 -3.12
C ALA A 155 7.42 -5.73 -3.59
N LEU A 156 7.87 -4.67 -2.90
CA LEU A 156 9.13 -3.98 -3.20
C LEU A 156 10.37 -4.89 -3.05
N ARG A 157 10.39 -5.76 -2.04
CA ARG A 157 11.46 -6.73 -1.85
C ARG A 157 11.61 -7.66 -3.05
N GLN A 158 10.50 -8.11 -3.63
CA GLN A 158 10.51 -8.98 -4.81
C GLN A 158 11.13 -8.29 -6.03
N HIS A 159 11.04 -6.96 -6.10
CA HIS A 159 11.63 -6.14 -7.17
C HIS A 159 13.02 -5.55 -6.82
N GLY A 160 13.59 -5.89 -5.66
CA GLY A 160 14.89 -5.39 -5.24
C GLY A 160 14.91 -3.93 -4.81
N PHE A 161 13.76 -3.38 -4.33
CA PHE A 161 13.60 -2.00 -3.83
C PHE A 161 14.01 -0.93 -4.85
N PRO A 162 13.43 -0.91 -6.06
CA PRO A 162 13.81 0.04 -7.09
C PRO A 162 13.61 1.48 -6.60
N ASP A 163 14.56 2.33 -6.93
CA ASP A 163 14.57 3.77 -6.60
C ASP A 163 14.52 4.11 -5.10
N LEU A 164 14.73 3.13 -4.22
CA LEU A 164 14.79 3.35 -2.78
C LEU A 164 16.23 3.37 -2.29
N LEU A 165 16.51 4.25 -1.32
CA LEU A 165 17.80 4.30 -0.65
C LEU A 165 17.93 3.10 0.30
N CYS A 166 18.77 2.12 -0.05
CA CYS A 166 18.95 0.88 0.72
C CYS A 166 20.10 0.98 1.74
N GLU A 167 20.94 2.02 1.67
CA GLU A 167 22.05 2.22 2.58
C GLU A 167 21.93 3.56 3.30
N GLY A 168 22.31 3.57 4.58
CA GLY A 168 22.30 4.75 5.42
C GLY A 168 23.70 5.17 5.84
N ARG A 169 23.83 6.43 6.28
CA ARG A 169 25.05 6.98 6.90
C ARG A 169 24.76 7.43 8.32
N LEU A 170 25.69 7.18 9.21
CA LEU A 170 25.64 7.76 10.56
C LEU A 170 25.95 9.26 10.48
N ARG A 171 25.33 10.03 11.37
CA ARG A 171 25.51 11.49 11.39
C ARG A 171 26.89 11.89 11.93
N ASN A 172 27.38 11.18 12.96
CA ASN A 172 28.59 11.54 13.71
C ASN A 172 29.67 10.44 13.69
N TYR A 173 29.44 9.33 13.02
CA TYR A 173 30.34 8.18 12.95
C TYR A 173 30.37 7.61 11.55
N ASP A 174 31.42 6.85 11.23
CA ASP A 174 31.52 6.08 9.98
C ASP A 174 31.30 4.58 10.25
N TRP A 175 30.50 3.92 9.42
CA TRP A 175 30.37 2.48 9.45
C TRP A 175 31.73 1.81 9.14
N GLY A 176 32.13 0.83 9.95
CA GLY A 176 33.38 0.06 9.74
C GLY A 176 34.65 0.67 10.33
N LYS A 177 34.58 1.86 10.94
CA LYS A 177 35.68 2.36 11.77
C LYS A 177 35.32 2.13 13.23
N MET A 178 35.89 1.07 13.85
CA MET A 178 35.97 1.02 15.31
C MET A 178 36.94 2.10 15.78
N VAL A 179 36.47 2.96 16.66
CA VAL A 179 37.30 3.91 17.41
C VAL A 179 38.06 3.17 18.48
#